data_7d8ae52650bccbb2cd644f0019ddec79
#
_entry.id   7d8ae52650bccbb2cd644f0019ddec79
#
_cell.length_a   1.000
_cell.length_b   1.000
_cell.length_c   1.000
_cell.angle_alpha   90.00
_cell.angle_beta   90.00
_cell.angle_gamma   90.00
#
_symmetry.space_group_name_H-M   'P 1'
#
loop_
_entity.id
_entity.type
_entity.pdbx_description
1 polymer ?
#
loop_
_entity_poly.entity_id
_entity_poly.type
_entity_poly.pdbx_seq_one_letter_code
_entity_poly.pdbx_strand_id
1 'polypeptide(L)'
;PLQYFIIEFLAGLGFLFIFLSFDNYYSIILLMVLFLIYLMILFIDLKHFIIPDILNYGIIVLAIIKNFLPNLDLIFTQDIMLSLAGGIVGYLSIWLIIYLYKQIRKKEGMGLGDAKLMAGIGFLFGWQSIPLVLFIASLLALLVAMPSLMAKKKGLKSKIPFAPYLITAGLVYFLYGNVIYKIVLVI
;
A
#
# COMPACT_ATOMS: atom_id res chain seq x y z
N PRO A 1 -22.14 -0.25 -14.61
CA PRO A 1 -21.75 0.49 -15.81
C PRO A 1 -20.70 1.57 -15.53
N LEU A 2 -20.99 2.65 -14.76
CA LEU A 2 -20.04 3.73 -14.52
C LEU A 2 -18.77 3.28 -13.79
N GLN A 3 -18.90 2.37 -12.84
CA GLN A 3 -17.81 1.84 -12.05
C GLN A 3 -16.79 1.06 -12.91
N TYR A 4 -17.26 0.26 -13.88
CA TYR A 4 -16.39 -0.46 -14.82
C TYR A 4 -15.59 0.51 -15.68
N PHE A 5 -16.27 1.52 -16.22
CA PHE A 5 -15.60 2.56 -17.01
C PHE A 5 -14.50 3.28 -16.21
N ILE A 6 -14.75 3.62 -14.95
CA ILE A 6 -13.74 4.26 -14.08
C ILE A 6 -12.53 3.34 -13.88
N ILE A 7 -12.76 2.04 -13.62
CA ILE A 7 -11.67 1.07 -13.43
C ILE A 7 -10.83 0.92 -14.70
N GLU A 8 -11.47 0.75 -15.85
CA GLU A 8 -10.80 0.62 -17.15
C GLU A 8 -10.02 1.90 -17.50
N PHE A 9 -10.61 3.05 -17.26
CA PHE A 9 -9.96 4.33 -17.52
C PHE A 9 -8.73 4.54 -16.63
N LEU A 10 -8.85 4.26 -15.33
CA LEU A 10 -7.72 4.33 -14.39
C LEU A 10 -6.63 3.31 -14.72
N ALA A 11 -7.01 2.09 -15.12
CA ALA A 11 -6.06 1.07 -15.55
C ALA A 11 -5.30 1.52 -16.80
N GLY A 12 -5.99 2.06 -17.80
CA GLY A 12 -5.40 2.57 -19.03
C GLY A 12 -4.44 3.74 -18.78
N LEU A 13 -4.87 4.73 -17.97
CA LEU A 13 -4.00 5.86 -17.59
C LEU A 13 -2.76 5.40 -16.81
N GLY A 14 -2.93 4.48 -15.86
CA GLY A 14 -1.81 3.95 -15.08
C GLY A 14 -0.82 3.18 -15.94
N PHE A 15 -1.30 2.38 -16.88
CA PHE A 15 -0.45 1.65 -17.82
C PHE A 15 0.30 2.60 -18.78
N LEU A 16 -0.38 3.61 -19.29
CA LEU A 16 0.25 4.64 -20.12
C LEU A 16 1.35 5.37 -19.34
N PHE A 17 1.06 5.76 -18.10
CA PHE A 17 2.04 6.42 -17.23
C PHE A 17 3.26 5.52 -16.96
N ILE A 18 3.04 4.24 -16.61
CA ILE A 18 4.13 3.28 -16.37
C ILE A 18 4.96 3.10 -17.65
N PHE A 19 4.31 2.92 -18.80
CA PHE A 19 5.00 2.71 -20.07
C PHE A 19 5.86 3.91 -20.49
N LEU A 20 5.39 5.14 -20.25
CA LEU A 20 6.12 6.36 -20.58
C LEU A 20 7.21 6.73 -19.56
N SER A 21 7.15 6.19 -18.35
CA SER A 21 8.06 6.58 -17.25
C SER A 21 9.24 5.64 -17.07
N PHE A 22 9.22 4.44 -17.67
CA PHE A 22 10.23 3.42 -17.46
C PHE A 22 10.66 2.81 -18.80
N ASP A 23 11.98 2.60 -18.95
CA ASP A 23 12.57 2.04 -20.18
C ASP A 23 12.79 0.52 -20.09
N ASN A 24 12.90 -0.01 -18.87
CA ASN A 24 13.19 -1.42 -18.65
C ASN A 24 11.91 -2.27 -18.70
N TYR A 25 11.83 -3.22 -19.64
CA TYR A 25 10.67 -4.11 -19.81
C TYR A 25 10.31 -4.89 -18.53
N TYR A 26 11.29 -5.35 -17.74
CA TYR A 26 11.03 -6.07 -16.49
C TYR A 26 10.35 -5.17 -15.47
N SER A 27 10.78 -3.90 -15.37
CA SER A 27 10.16 -2.89 -14.51
C SER A 27 8.74 -2.59 -14.96
N ILE A 28 8.52 -2.40 -16.27
CA ILE A 28 7.20 -2.10 -16.83
C ILE A 28 6.22 -3.22 -16.51
N ILE A 29 6.58 -4.48 -16.81
CA ILE A 29 5.69 -5.63 -16.58
C ILE A 29 5.39 -5.78 -15.08
N LEU A 30 6.41 -5.73 -14.22
CA LEU A 30 6.23 -5.85 -12.77
C LEU A 30 5.31 -4.76 -12.22
N LEU A 31 5.50 -3.52 -12.62
CA LEU A 31 4.69 -2.39 -12.19
C LEU A 31 3.26 -2.47 -12.72
N MET A 32 3.05 -2.90 -13.97
CA MET A 32 1.70 -3.07 -14.52
C MET A 32 0.91 -4.12 -13.74
N VAL A 33 1.53 -5.27 -13.43
CA VAL A 33 0.88 -6.32 -12.64
C VAL A 33 0.61 -5.85 -11.21
N LEU A 34 1.58 -5.19 -10.57
CA LEU A 34 1.42 -4.64 -9.23
C LEU A 34 0.31 -3.58 -9.19
N PHE A 35 0.26 -2.71 -10.18
CA PHE A 35 -0.77 -1.68 -10.28
C PHE A 35 -2.17 -2.26 -10.45
N LEU A 36 -2.34 -3.32 -11.26
CA LEU A 36 -3.61 -4.05 -11.36
C LEU A 36 -4.03 -4.65 -10.02
N ILE A 37 -3.11 -5.29 -9.30
CA ILE A 37 -3.41 -5.85 -7.97
C ILE A 37 -3.84 -4.73 -7.01
N TYR A 38 -3.16 -3.60 -7.01
CA TYR A 38 -3.50 -2.45 -6.18
C TYR A 38 -4.88 -1.86 -6.54
N LEU A 39 -5.21 -1.74 -7.83
CA LEU A 39 -6.54 -1.31 -8.26
C LEU A 39 -7.62 -2.29 -7.78
N MET A 40 -7.39 -3.60 -7.92
CA MET A 40 -8.37 -4.60 -7.45
C MET A 40 -8.58 -4.50 -5.94
N ILE A 41 -7.51 -4.42 -5.14
CA ILE A 41 -7.62 -4.28 -3.68
C ILE A 41 -8.38 -3.00 -3.33
N LEU A 42 -8.02 -1.87 -3.97
CA LEU A 42 -8.63 -0.56 -3.73
C LEU A 42 -10.16 -0.62 -3.92
N PHE A 43 -10.63 -1.14 -5.06
CA PHE A 43 -12.06 -1.17 -5.36
C PHE A 43 -12.81 -2.21 -4.52
N ILE A 44 -12.18 -3.35 -4.18
CA ILE A 44 -12.79 -4.36 -3.32
C ILE A 44 -12.92 -3.82 -1.90
N ASP A 45 -11.88 -3.19 -1.36
CA ASP A 45 -11.90 -2.65 0.00
C ASP A 45 -12.89 -1.48 0.15
N LEU A 46 -12.95 -0.58 -0.84
CA LEU A 46 -13.94 0.51 -0.86
C LEU A 46 -15.39 0.00 -0.85
N LYS A 47 -15.65 -1.16 -1.45
CA LYS A 47 -17.01 -1.71 -1.58
C LYS A 47 -17.36 -2.70 -0.48
N HIS A 48 -16.43 -3.56 -0.10
CA HIS A 48 -16.67 -4.72 0.75
C HIS A 48 -15.97 -4.66 2.11
N PHE A 49 -15.02 -3.71 2.31
CA PHE A 49 -14.20 -3.60 3.52
C PHE A 49 -13.39 -4.86 3.82
N ILE A 50 -12.96 -5.56 2.79
CA ILE A 50 -12.12 -6.77 2.87
C ILE A 50 -11.02 -6.73 1.82
N ILE A 51 -9.88 -7.29 2.15
CA ILE A 51 -8.76 -7.48 1.22
C ILE A 51 -8.62 -8.98 0.98
N PRO A 52 -8.85 -9.48 -0.26
CA PRO A 52 -8.67 -10.90 -0.58
C PRO A 52 -7.22 -11.33 -0.36
N ASP A 53 -7.03 -12.44 0.35
CA ASP A 53 -5.70 -12.95 0.67
C ASP A 53 -4.87 -13.29 -0.59
N ILE A 54 -5.53 -13.75 -1.65
CA ILE A 54 -4.85 -14.06 -2.91
C ILE A 54 -4.16 -12.86 -3.54
N LEU A 55 -4.73 -11.64 -3.40
CA LEU A 55 -4.13 -10.42 -3.90
C LEU A 55 -2.92 -9.99 -3.05
N ASN A 56 -3.02 -10.14 -1.72
CA ASN A 56 -1.90 -9.89 -0.83
C ASN A 56 -0.73 -10.84 -1.11
N TYR A 57 -1.01 -12.14 -1.30
CA TYR A 57 0.01 -13.12 -1.69
C TYR A 57 0.59 -12.80 -3.07
N GLY A 58 -0.22 -12.31 -4.00
CA GLY A 58 0.24 -11.83 -5.29
C GLY A 58 1.30 -10.73 -5.18
N ILE A 59 1.09 -9.75 -4.29
CA ILE A 59 2.09 -8.69 -4.03
C ILE A 59 3.38 -9.27 -3.45
N ILE A 60 3.27 -10.20 -2.49
CA ILE A 60 4.45 -10.84 -1.87
C ILE A 60 5.24 -11.64 -2.93
N VAL A 61 4.55 -12.38 -3.78
CA VAL A 61 5.20 -13.13 -4.88
C VAL A 61 5.91 -12.19 -5.84
N LEU A 62 5.28 -11.08 -6.26
CA LEU A 62 5.93 -10.07 -7.09
C LEU A 62 7.14 -9.44 -6.39
N ALA A 63 7.04 -9.19 -5.09
CA ALA A 63 8.13 -8.65 -4.28
C ALA A 63 9.30 -9.63 -4.14
N ILE A 64 9.06 -10.93 -4.20
CA ILE A 64 10.12 -11.95 -4.25
C ILE A 64 10.73 -11.98 -5.66
N ILE A 65 9.90 -12.03 -6.70
CA ILE A 65 10.35 -12.09 -8.11
C ILE A 65 11.26 -10.91 -8.44
N LYS A 66 10.96 -9.70 -7.96
CA LYS A 66 11.78 -8.51 -8.22
C LYS A 66 13.25 -8.68 -7.84
N ASN A 67 13.56 -9.46 -6.78
CA ASN A 67 14.94 -9.66 -6.34
C ASN A 67 15.78 -10.51 -7.32
N PHE A 68 15.13 -11.20 -8.25
CA PHE A 68 15.77 -12.02 -9.28
C PHE A 68 15.79 -11.32 -10.64
N LEU A 69 15.14 -10.15 -10.78
CA LEU A 69 15.11 -9.40 -12.03
C LEU A 69 16.33 -8.48 -12.13
N PRO A 70 17.05 -8.49 -13.27
CA PRO A 70 18.22 -7.63 -13.46
C PRO A 70 17.79 -6.17 -13.72
N ASN A 71 18.63 -5.22 -13.26
CA ASN A 71 18.55 -3.81 -13.62
C ASN A 71 17.18 -3.15 -13.37
N LEU A 72 16.53 -3.46 -12.27
CA LEU A 72 15.34 -2.72 -11.88
C LEU A 72 15.73 -1.29 -11.45
N ASP A 73 15.39 -0.30 -12.27
CA ASP A 73 15.65 1.13 -12.02
C ASP A 73 14.74 1.75 -10.94
N LEU A 74 14.26 0.93 -10.02
CA LEU A 74 13.21 1.33 -9.10
C LEU A 74 13.72 1.46 -7.67
N ILE A 75 13.03 2.25 -6.87
CA ILE A 75 13.23 2.42 -5.41
C ILE A 75 12.99 1.09 -4.65
N PHE A 76 12.85 0.00 -5.36
CA PHE A 76 12.73 -1.31 -4.75
C PHE A 76 14.04 -1.73 -4.11
N THR A 77 13.97 -2.20 -2.88
CA THR A 77 15.15 -2.84 -2.30
C THR A 77 15.47 -4.13 -3.06
N GLN A 78 16.69 -4.24 -3.55
CA GLN A 78 17.15 -5.45 -4.25
C GLN A 78 17.80 -6.46 -3.29
N ASP A 79 18.05 -6.06 -2.05
CA ASP A 79 18.56 -6.95 -1.01
C ASP A 79 17.41 -7.80 -0.45
N ILE A 80 17.55 -9.11 -0.59
CA ILE A 80 16.56 -10.08 -0.13
C ILE A 80 16.38 -10.03 1.40
N MET A 81 17.44 -9.77 2.16
CA MET A 81 17.38 -9.65 3.62
C MET A 81 16.60 -8.41 4.05
N LEU A 82 16.84 -7.27 3.37
CA LEU A 82 16.08 -6.05 3.62
C LEU A 82 14.61 -6.20 3.19
N SER A 83 14.34 -6.93 2.10
CA SER A 83 12.98 -7.29 1.68
C SER A 83 12.27 -8.11 2.74
N LEU A 84 12.89 -9.21 3.21
CA LEU A 84 12.32 -10.07 4.25
C LEU A 84 12.09 -9.30 5.55
N ALA A 85 13.08 -8.53 6.01
CA ALA A 85 12.94 -7.69 7.18
C ALA A 85 11.78 -6.69 7.02
N GLY A 86 11.66 -6.06 5.84
CA GLY A 86 10.56 -5.15 5.50
C GLY A 86 9.20 -5.83 5.60
N GLY A 87 9.04 -7.02 5.05
CA GLY A 87 7.80 -7.78 5.13
C GLY A 87 7.40 -8.13 6.57
N ILE A 88 8.36 -8.61 7.36
CA ILE A 88 8.14 -8.95 8.78
C ILE A 88 7.77 -7.70 9.58
N VAL A 89 8.57 -6.64 9.48
CA VAL A 89 8.32 -5.38 10.20
C VAL A 89 6.99 -4.75 9.75
N GLY A 90 6.67 -4.79 8.45
CA GLY A 90 5.41 -4.31 7.91
C GLY A 90 4.21 -5.05 8.49
N TYR A 91 4.23 -6.38 8.50
CA TYR A 91 3.18 -7.17 9.11
C TYR A 91 3.03 -6.87 10.60
N LEU A 92 4.13 -6.94 11.34
CA LEU A 92 4.13 -6.77 12.79
C LEU A 92 3.68 -5.37 13.21
N SER A 93 4.00 -4.33 12.45
CA SER A 93 3.61 -2.95 12.77
C SER A 93 2.09 -2.79 12.83
N ILE A 94 1.36 -3.24 11.81
CA ILE A 94 -0.11 -3.17 11.80
C ILE A 94 -0.71 -4.21 12.73
N TRP A 95 -0.16 -5.42 12.78
CA TRP A 95 -0.63 -6.44 13.72
C TRP A 95 -0.56 -5.96 15.17
N LEU A 96 0.52 -5.28 15.56
CA LEU A 96 0.68 -4.71 16.89
C LEU A 96 -0.38 -3.63 17.16
N ILE A 97 -0.67 -2.76 16.18
CA ILE A 97 -1.74 -1.76 16.31
C ILE A 97 -3.09 -2.44 16.53
N ILE A 98 -3.40 -3.47 15.74
CA ILE A 98 -4.65 -4.25 15.88
C ILE A 98 -4.74 -4.89 17.27
N TYR A 99 -3.65 -5.53 17.72
CA TYR A 99 -3.58 -6.20 19.01
C TYR A 99 -3.79 -5.22 20.16
N LEU A 100 -3.06 -4.10 20.19
CA LEU A 100 -3.18 -3.07 21.23
C LEU A 100 -4.58 -2.45 21.24
N TYR A 101 -5.12 -2.13 20.06
CA TYR A 101 -6.48 -1.59 19.96
C TYR A 101 -7.54 -2.55 20.51
N LYS A 102 -7.41 -3.85 20.21
CA LYS A 102 -8.33 -4.90 20.72
C LYS A 102 -8.23 -5.03 22.25
N GLN A 103 -7.02 -4.92 22.82
CA GLN A 103 -6.84 -4.96 24.28
C GLN A 103 -7.48 -3.75 24.98
N ILE A 104 -7.29 -2.55 24.43
CA ILE A 104 -7.76 -1.30 25.04
C ILE A 104 -9.28 -1.11 24.83
N ARG A 105 -9.77 -1.32 23.62
CA ARG A 105 -11.16 -1.01 23.24
C ARG A 105 -12.09 -2.21 23.25
N LYS A 106 -11.58 -3.43 23.40
CA LYS A 106 -12.33 -4.71 23.33
C LYS A 106 -13.18 -4.83 22.06
N LYS A 107 -12.73 -4.23 20.96
CA LYS A 107 -13.40 -4.21 19.64
C LYS A 107 -12.36 -4.38 18.56
N GLU A 108 -12.79 -4.95 17.43
CA GLU A 108 -11.94 -5.01 16.24
C GLU A 108 -12.02 -3.67 15.51
N GLY A 109 -10.87 -3.02 15.34
CA GLY A 109 -10.78 -1.71 14.68
C GLY A 109 -10.30 -1.78 13.24
N MET A 110 -9.46 -2.77 12.91
CA MET A 110 -8.79 -2.91 11.62
C MET A 110 -8.66 -4.39 11.26
N GLY A 111 -8.64 -4.73 9.97
CA GLY A 111 -8.55 -6.10 9.48
C GLY A 111 -7.12 -6.63 9.40
N LEU A 112 -6.94 -7.95 9.54
CA LEU A 112 -5.64 -8.60 9.28
C LEU A 112 -5.20 -8.47 7.80
N GLY A 113 -6.13 -8.18 6.90
CA GLY A 113 -5.84 -7.90 5.49
C GLY A 113 -4.90 -6.70 5.31
N ASP A 114 -5.07 -5.64 6.11
CA ASP A 114 -4.20 -4.46 6.09
C ASP A 114 -2.78 -4.80 6.56
N ALA A 115 -2.63 -5.70 7.54
CA ALA A 115 -1.33 -6.18 7.98
C ALA A 115 -0.60 -6.98 6.89
N LYS A 116 -1.33 -7.82 6.15
CA LYS A 116 -0.78 -8.57 5.01
C LYS A 116 -0.41 -7.64 3.85
N LEU A 117 -1.24 -6.63 3.57
CA LEU A 117 -0.94 -5.61 2.55
C LEU A 117 0.32 -4.81 2.92
N MET A 118 0.45 -4.42 4.18
CA MET A 118 1.65 -3.72 4.67
C MET A 118 2.89 -4.59 4.62
N ALA A 119 2.75 -5.90 4.87
CA ALA A 119 3.84 -6.84 4.63
C ALA A 119 4.29 -6.83 3.17
N GLY A 120 3.36 -6.88 2.21
CA GLY A 120 3.66 -6.78 0.78
C GLY A 120 4.41 -5.49 0.42
N ILE A 121 3.97 -4.35 0.93
CA ILE A 121 4.63 -3.05 0.77
C ILE A 121 6.05 -3.09 1.37
N GLY A 122 6.20 -3.67 2.57
CA GLY A 122 7.51 -3.83 3.20
C GLY A 122 8.46 -4.75 2.45
N PHE A 123 7.95 -5.85 1.86
CA PHE A 123 8.74 -6.71 0.96
C PHE A 123 9.21 -5.96 -0.30
N LEU A 124 8.40 -5.05 -0.84
CA LEU A 124 8.75 -4.27 -2.02
C LEU A 124 9.82 -3.23 -1.73
N PHE A 125 9.68 -2.47 -0.64
CA PHE A 125 10.46 -1.25 -0.39
C PHE A 125 11.44 -1.36 0.78
N GLY A 126 11.41 -2.48 1.53
CA GLY A 126 12.22 -2.66 2.72
C GLY A 126 11.60 -2.03 3.98
N TRP A 127 12.18 -2.35 5.14
CA TRP A 127 11.66 -1.93 6.46
C TRP A 127 11.67 -0.41 6.67
N GLN A 128 12.57 0.28 5.98
CA GLN A 128 12.72 1.73 6.05
C GLN A 128 11.49 2.48 5.54
N SER A 129 10.73 1.90 4.59
CA SER A 129 9.51 2.48 4.05
C SER A 129 8.36 2.51 5.06
N ILE A 130 8.36 1.58 6.03
CA ILE A 130 7.23 1.32 6.92
C ILE A 130 6.77 2.56 7.71
N PRO A 131 7.66 3.28 8.44
CA PRO A 131 7.24 4.44 9.22
C PRO A 131 6.61 5.52 8.35
N LEU A 132 7.20 5.79 7.18
CA LEU A 132 6.72 6.84 6.29
C LEU A 132 5.39 6.45 5.63
N VAL A 133 5.26 5.22 5.15
CA VAL A 133 4.01 4.72 4.54
C VAL A 133 2.87 4.74 5.58
N LEU A 134 3.12 4.29 6.81
CA LEU A 134 2.11 4.34 7.88
C LEU A 134 1.72 5.77 8.24
N PHE A 135 2.70 6.68 8.31
CA PHE A 135 2.44 8.09 8.59
C PHE A 135 1.56 8.72 7.51
N ILE A 136 1.94 8.57 6.24
CA ILE A 136 1.18 9.12 5.10
C ILE A 136 -0.21 8.48 5.03
N ALA A 137 -0.32 7.16 5.16
CA ALA A 137 -1.62 6.47 5.14
C ALA A 137 -2.55 6.95 6.26
N SER A 138 -2.02 7.12 7.47
CA SER A 138 -2.79 7.62 8.62
C SER A 138 -3.23 9.06 8.43
N LEU A 139 -2.36 9.91 7.88
CA LEU A 139 -2.67 11.31 7.58
C LEU A 139 -3.77 11.40 6.53
N LEU A 140 -3.68 10.64 5.43
CA LEU A 140 -4.70 10.60 4.38
C LEU A 140 -6.04 10.10 4.93
N ALA A 141 -6.02 9.02 5.72
CA ALA A 141 -7.22 8.49 6.35
C ALA A 141 -7.89 9.53 7.26
N LEU A 142 -7.10 10.27 8.04
CA LEU A 142 -7.60 11.34 8.91
C LEU A 142 -8.21 12.48 8.10
N LEU A 143 -7.53 12.96 7.05
CA LEU A 143 -8.03 14.04 6.18
C LEU A 143 -9.37 13.68 5.53
N VAL A 144 -9.52 12.45 5.05
CA VAL A 144 -10.77 11.98 4.43
C VAL A 144 -11.87 11.73 5.47
N ALA A 145 -11.51 11.29 6.68
CA ALA A 145 -12.47 11.06 7.76
C ALA A 145 -12.97 12.37 8.41
N MET A 146 -12.14 13.40 8.46
CA MET A 146 -12.41 14.64 9.18
C MET A 146 -13.74 15.33 8.80
N PRO A 147 -14.11 15.52 7.51
CA PRO A 147 -15.38 16.14 7.14
C PRO A 147 -16.60 15.35 7.63
N SER A 148 -16.51 14.01 7.63
CA SER A 148 -17.62 13.16 8.09
C SER A 148 -17.78 13.16 9.61
N LEU A 149 -16.67 13.33 10.34
CA LEU A 149 -16.66 13.45 11.80
C LEU A 149 -17.20 14.83 12.24
N MET A 150 -16.79 15.90 11.57
CA MET A 150 -17.26 17.26 11.87
C MET A 150 -18.75 17.45 11.56
N ALA A 151 -19.26 16.86 10.49
CA ALA A 151 -20.66 16.93 10.11
C ALA A 151 -21.60 16.11 10.99
N LYS A 152 -21.11 15.39 12.01
CA LYS A 152 -21.85 14.46 12.88
C LYS A 152 -22.78 13.48 12.13
N LYS A 153 -22.64 13.38 10.80
CA LYS A 153 -23.49 12.53 9.93
C LYS A 153 -23.18 11.04 10.04
N LYS A 154 -21.93 10.70 10.46
CA LYS A 154 -21.55 9.32 10.75
C LYS A 154 -20.97 9.30 12.16
N GLY A 155 -21.56 8.54 13.07
CA GLY A 155 -20.99 8.33 14.40
C GLY A 155 -19.58 7.72 14.29
N LEU A 156 -18.77 7.83 15.34
CA LEU A 156 -17.41 7.24 15.50
C LEU A 156 -17.34 5.71 15.24
N LYS A 157 -18.46 5.08 14.87
CA LYS A 157 -18.59 3.64 14.60
C LYS A 157 -18.55 3.27 13.12
N SER A 158 -18.42 4.22 12.18
CA SER A 158 -18.36 3.85 10.76
C SER A 158 -17.01 3.23 10.44
N LYS A 159 -17.02 2.03 9.86
CA LYS A 159 -15.81 1.40 9.32
C LYS A 159 -15.28 2.27 8.18
N ILE A 160 -13.98 2.53 8.18
CA ILE A 160 -13.29 3.26 7.10
C ILE A 160 -12.35 2.24 6.46
N PRO A 161 -12.42 2.04 5.13
CA PRO A 161 -11.47 1.17 4.43
C PRO A 161 -10.07 1.78 4.55
N PHE A 162 -9.09 1.02 5.01
CA PHE A 162 -7.73 1.54 5.23
C PHE A 162 -6.76 1.20 4.08
N ALA A 163 -7.01 0.10 3.35
CA ALA A 163 -6.19 -0.31 2.23
C ALA A 163 -6.01 0.78 1.14
N PRO A 164 -7.02 1.57 0.76
CA PRO A 164 -6.83 2.65 -0.21
C PRO A 164 -5.74 3.65 0.21
N TYR A 165 -5.67 3.98 1.50
CA TYR A 165 -4.67 4.91 2.02
C TYR A 165 -3.28 4.29 2.10
N LEU A 166 -3.19 2.99 2.44
CA LEU A 166 -1.92 2.25 2.40
C LEU A 166 -1.36 2.17 0.98
N ILE A 167 -2.21 1.83 0.00
CA ILE A 167 -1.82 1.76 -1.42
C ILE A 167 -1.35 3.14 -1.90
N THR A 168 -2.12 4.20 -1.63
CA THR A 168 -1.76 5.56 -2.02
C THR A 168 -0.44 6.00 -1.36
N ALA A 169 -0.25 5.70 -0.08
CA ALA A 169 0.99 5.99 0.63
C ALA A 169 2.18 5.20 0.06
N GLY A 170 1.98 3.93 -0.31
CA GLY A 170 2.97 3.10 -0.99
C GLY A 170 3.36 3.67 -2.35
N LEU A 171 2.39 4.17 -3.13
CA LEU A 171 2.65 4.85 -4.41
C LEU A 171 3.40 6.18 -4.21
N VAL A 172 3.04 6.97 -3.20
CA VAL A 172 3.79 8.20 -2.86
C VAL A 172 5.22 7.87 -2.46
N TYR A 173 5.42 6.83 -1.66
CA TYR A 173 6.77 6.37 -1.32
C TYR A 173 7.55 5.91 -2.55
N PHE A 174 6.89 5.18 -3.45
CA PHE A 174 7.49 4.73 -4.70
C PHE A 174 7.97 5.90 -5.57
N LEU A 175 7.18 6.96 -5.70
CA LEU A 175 7.52 8.12 -6.55
C LEU A 175 8.51 9.08 -5.88
N TYR A 176 8.38 9.30 -4.58
CA TYR A 176 9.10 10.37 -3.88
C TYR A 176 9.99 9.87 -2.73
N GLY A 177 10.06 8.57 -2.48
CA GLY A 177 10.80 8.00 -1.34
C GLY A 177 12.26 8.44 -1.29
N ASN A 178 12.97 8.46 -2.43
CA ASN A 178 14.36 8.91 -2.51
C ASN A 178 14.52 10.39 -2.14
N VAL A 179 13.57 11.24 -2.54
CA VAL A 179 13.59 12.68 -2.23
C VAL A 179 13.31 12.88 -0.75
N ILE A 180 12.30 12.21 -0.23
CA ILE A 180 11.90 12.29 1.18
C ILE A 180 13.04 11.79 2.08
N TYR A 181 13.68 10.67 1.69
CA TYR A 181 14.83 10.13 2.42
C TYR A 181 16.00 11.13 2.50
N LYS A 182 16.31 11.79 1.39
CA LYS A 182 17.36 12.82 1.36
C LYS A 182 17.00 14.00 2.27
N ILE A 183 15.75 14.41 2.30
CA ILE A 183 15.32 15.53 3.14
C ILE A 183 15.36 15.16 4.63
N VAL A 184 14.91 13.95 4.99
CA VAL A 184 14.81 13.50 6.39
C VAL A 184 16.17 13.11 6.97
N LEU A 185 17.11 12.60 6.17
CA LEU A 185 18.46 12.20 6.64
C LEU A 185 19.50 13.33 6.58
N VAL A 186 19.21 14.45 5.91
CA VAL A 186 20.09 15.63 5.87
C VAL A 186 19.81 16.60 7.03
N ILE A 187 18.79 16.30 7.85
CA ILE A 187 18.55 16.95 9.13
C ILE A 187 19.17 16.12 10.25
#